data_bfca7818cccf1dadcdf5f90adb7bfd11
#
_entry.id   bfca7818cccf1dadcdf5f90adb7bfd11
#
_cell.length_a   1.000
_cell.length_b   1.000
_cell.length_c   1.000
_cell.angle_alpha   90.00
_cell.angle_beta   90.00
_cell.angle_gamma   90.00
#
_symmetry.space_group_name_H-M   'P 1'
#
loop_
_entity.id
_entity.type
_entity.pdbx_description
1 polymer ?
#
loop_
_entity_poly.entity_id
_entity_poly.type
_entity_poly.pdbx_seq_one_letter_code
_entity_poly.pdbx_strand_id
1 'polypeptide(L)'
;EEYAKEVRFGGNIRVEYDDATNRTKFVQENYESVLAIPYDMPVVGYGNHHVNTLRIWDAQAITNFQLDSFDRGDYHKAVEQENLAKTIVEVLYPNDNHYAGKELRLKQQYFFVSASIQAAIAKYKKSHDDLHKLPEKVVFQMNDTHPTVAVAELMRILLDEEGLGWNEAWDITTHCCAYTNHTIMAEALEKWPI
;
A
#
# COMPACT_ATOMS: atom_id res chain seq x y z
N GLU A 1 3.90 6.28 15.62
CA GLU A 1 4.82 6.73 14.55
C GLU A 1 5.80 5.62 14.12
N GLU A 2 6.36 4.81 15.03
CA GLU A 2 7.34 3.73 14.71
C GLU A 2 6.82 2.71 13.68
N TYR A 3 5.51 2.49 13.63
CA TYR A 3 4.88 1.50 12.72
C TYR A 3 4.17 2.14 11.53
N ALA A 4 4.28 3.44 11.38
CA ALA A 4 3.70 4.15 10.26
C ALA A 4 4.36 3.76 8.92
N LYS A 5 3.58 3.81 7.84
CA LYS A 5 4.03 3.50 6.48
C LYS A 5 3.73 4.65 5.54
N GLU A 6 4.72 5.05 4.76
CA GLU A 6 4.49 6.00 3.67
C GLU A 6 3.80 5.29 2.51
N VAL A 7 2.70 5.87 2.03
CA VAL A 7 2.00 5.42 0.81
C VAL A 7 2.05 6.53 -0.22
N ARG A 8 2.53 6.21 -1.42
CA ARG A 8 2.81 7.16 -2.51
C ARG A 8 1.82 7.03 -3.64
N PHE A 9 1.36 8.14 -4.19
CA PHE A 9 0.39 8.18 -5.28
C PHE A 9 0.90 8.99 -6.45
N GLY A 10 0.65 8.50 -7.67
CA GLY A 10 0.95 9.22 -8.91
C GLY A 10 2.45 9.47 -9.11
N GLY A 11 2.75 10.60 -9.71
CA GLY A 11 4.12 10.98 -10.06
C GLY A 11 4.59 10.39 -11.39
N ASN A 12 5.88 10.36 -11.56
CA ASN A 12 6.56 9.85 -12.75
C ASN A 12 7.48 8.70 -12.36
N ILE A 13 7.68 7.78 -13.30
CA ILE A 13 8.66 6.70 -13.13
C ILE A 13 9.91 7.05 -13.93
N ARG A 14 11.01 7.19 -13.23
CA ARG A 14 12.34 7.30 -13.85
C ARG A 14 12.98 5.91 -13.87
N VAL A 15 13.46 5.53 -15.05
CA VAL A 15 14.12 4.25 -15.24
C VAL A 15 15.63 4.45 -15.10
N GLU A 16 16.23 3.73 -14.18
CA GLU A 16 17.69 3.67 -13.99
C GLU A 16 18.19 2.28 -14.35
N TYR A 17 19.34 2.23 -15.00
CA TYR A 17 20.03 0.98 -15.22
C TYR A 17 21.23 0.91 -14.28
N ASP A 18 21.28 -0.15 -13.48
CA ASP A 18 22.38 -0.43 -12.58
C ASP A 18 23.37 -1.39 -13.26
N ASP A 19 24.47 -0.86 -13.75
CA ASP A 19 25.52 -1.61 -14.42
C ASP A 19 26.18 -2.67 -13.52
N ALA A 20 26.22 -2.43 -12.20
CA ALA A 20 26.85 -3.33 -11.26
C ALA A 20 26.04 -4.62 -11.05
N THR A 21 24.72 -4.52 -11.07
CA THR A 21 23.81 -5.66 -10.90
C THR A 21 23.17 -6.15 -12.19
N ASN A 22 23.40 -5.43 -13.29
CA ASN A 22 22.79 -5.65 -14.62
C ASN A 22 21.25 -5.66 -14.53
N ARG A 23 20.70 -4.74 -13.75
CA ARG A 23 19.25 -4.64 -13.47
C ARG A 23 18.71 -3.26 -13.80
N THR A 24 17.47 -3.24 -14.24
CA THR A 24 16.66 -2.02 -14.36
C THR A 24 15.99 -1.74 -13.03
N LYS A 25 16.14 -0.51 -12.53
CA LYS A 25 15.46 -0.01 -11.34
C LYS A 25 14.45 1.05 -11.74
N PHE A 26 13.27 0.98 -11.16
CA PHE A 26 12.20 1.96 -11.34
C PHE A 26 12.12 2.86 -10.10
N VAL A 27 12.29 4.16 -10.30
CA VAL A 27 12.27 5.15 -9.23
C VAL A 27 11.08 6.06 -9.42
N GLN A 28 10.18 6.10 -8.43
CA GLN A 28 9.03 6.99 -8.44
C GLN A 28 9.46 8.40 -7.98
N GLU A 29 9.11 9.41 -8.77
CA GLU A 29 9.42 10.82 -8.53
C GLU A 29 8.16 11.69 -8.63
N ASN A 30 8.19 12.87 -8.01
CA ASN A 30 7.09 13.86 -8.06
C ASN A 30 5.72 13.29 -7.64
N TYR A 31 5.72 12.38 -6.69
CA TYR A 31 4.52 11.75 -6.15
C TYR A 31 3.91 12.56 -5.01
N GLU A 32 2.63 12.35 -4.78
CA GLU A 32 1.95 12.70 -3.53
C GLU A 32 2.11 11.55 -2.54
N SER A 33 2.16 11.85 -1.25
CA SER A 33 2.23 10.78 -0.24
C SER A 33 1.47 11.12 1.03
N VAL A 34 1.04 10.08 1.72
CA VAL A 34 0.43 10.15 3.05
C VAL A 34 1.11 9.14 3.97
N LEU A 35 1.04 9.41 5.26
CA LEU A 35 1.50 8.50 6.29
C LEU A 35 0.33 7.66 6.77
N ALA A 36 0.40 6.34 6.57
CA ALA A 36 -0.56 5.39 7.10
C ALA A 36 -0.20 5.03 8.54
N ILE A 37 -1.13 5.30 9.47
CA ILE A 37 -0.95 5.05 10.91
C ILE A 37 -1.81 3.84 11.29
N PRO A 38 -1.21 2.76 11.82
CA PRO A 38 -1.98 1.58 12.23
C PRO A 38 -2.62 1.78 13.61
N TYR A 39 -3.87 1.35 13.72
CA TYR A 39 -4.60 1.19 14.98
C TYR A 39 -5.02 -0.26 15.13
N ASP A 40 -4.54 -0.90 16.19
CA ASP A 40 -4.75 -2.31 16.43
C ASP A 40 -5.78 -2.54 17.56
N MET A 41 -6.79 -3.34 17.27
CA MET A 41 -7.76 -3.81 18.23
C MET A 41 -7.57 -5.31 18.49
N PRO A 42 -7.36 -5.73 19.75
CA PRO A 42 -7.21 -7.14 20.07
C PRO A 42 -8.56 -7.87 19.98
N VAL A 43 -8.56 -9.03 19.33
CA VAL A 43 -9.71 -9.94 19.26
C VAL A 43 -9.33 -11.23 20.00
N VAL A 44 -9.87 -11.38 21.20
CA VAL A 44 -9.53 -12.48 22.10
C VAL A 44 -10.26 -13.75 21.69
N GLY A 45 -9.52 -14.85 21.60
CA GLY A 45 -10.09 -16.17 21.34
C GLY A 45 -10.88 -16.72 22.54
N TYR A 46 -11.96 -17.45 22.28
CA TYR A 46 -12.77 -18.07 23.33
C TYR A 46 -12.06 -19.29 23.93
N GLY A 47 -11.85 -19.27 25.24
CA GLY A 47 -11.32 -20.40 26.00
C GLY A 47 -9.87 -20.80 25.66
N ASN A 48 -9.08 -19.92 25.03
CA ASN A 48 -7.68 -20.16 24.70
C ASN A 48 -6.82 -18.88 24.89
N HIS A 49 -5.52 -19.00 24.63
CA HIS A 49 -4.58 -17.89 24.78
C HIS A 49 -4.29 -17.13 23.46
N HIS A 50 -5.03 -17.40 22.38
CA HIS A 50 -4.85 -16.73 21.12
C HIS A 50 -5.54 -15.36 21.12
N VAL A 51 -4.83 -14.37 20.64
CA VAL A 51 -5.35 -13.01 20.42
C VAL A 51 -5.03 -12.62 18.98
N ASN A 52 -6.08 -12.46 18.18
CA ASN A 52 -5.95 -11.91 16.83
C ASN A 52 -5.96 -10.39 16.87
N THR A 53 -5.51 -9.77 15.81
CA THR A 53 -5.47 -8.32 15.67
C THR A 53 -6.39 -7.90 14.54
N LEU A 54 -7.34 -7.02 14.82
CA LEU A 54 -8.02 -6.24 13.80
C LEU A 54 -7.27 -4.93 13.64
N ARG A 55 -6.66 -4.71 12.47
CA ARG A 55 -5.93 -3.50 12.15
C ARG A 55 -6.75 -2.60 11.23
N ILE A 56 -6.88 -1.34 11.62
CA ILE A 56 -7.39 -0.27 10.78
C ILE A 56 -6.28 0.76 10.55
N TRP A 57 -6.39 1.51 9.47
CA TRP A 57 -5.42 2.52 9.08
C TRP A 57 -6.04 3.90 9.08
N ASP A 58 -5.39 4.84 9.75
CA ASP A 58 -5.63 6.28 9.60
C ASP A 58 -4.60 6.87 8.63
N ALA A 59 -4.93 7.99 8.01
CA ALA A 59 -4.04 8.72 7.11
C ALA A 59 -3.70 10.10 7.68
N GLN A 60 -2.42 10.42 7.68
CA GLN A 60 -1.94 11.73 8.09
C GLN A 60 -1.07 12.35 6.99
N ALA A 61 -1.13 13.66 6.87
CA ALA A 61 -0.21 14.39 6.01
C ALA A 61 1.23 14.18 6.51
N ILE A 62 2.16 14.01 5.60
CA ILE A 62 3.58 14.03 5.92
C ILE A 62 3.97 15.50 6.10
N THR A 63 3.69 16.03 7.28
CA THR A 63 4.21 17.32 7.70
C THR A 63 5.68 17.13 8.06
N ASN A 64 6.54 17.17 7.07
CA ASN A 64 7.89 17.64 7.36
C ASN A 64 7.72 19.07 7.85
N PHE A 65 7.74 19.25 9.16
CA PHE A 65 7.93 20.54 9.81
C PHE A 65 9.35 21.04 9.45
N GLN A 66 9.57 21.27 8.17
CA GLN A 66 10.62 22.15 7.73
C GLN A 66 10.03 23.55 7.87
N LEU A 67 10.35 24.20 8.99
CA LEU A 67 10.15 25.63 9.17
C LEU A 67 10.56 26.44 7.91
N ASP A 68 11.51 25.94 7.14
CA ASP A 68 11.95 26.47 5.85
C ASP A 68 10.88 26.44 4.74
N SER A 69 9.91 25.56 4.80
CA SER A 69 8.78 25.51 3.81
C SER A 69 7.70 26.53 4.16
N PHE A 70 7.50 26.80 5.43
CA PHE A 70 6.58 27.83 5.92
C PHE A 70 7.06 29.24 5.53
N ASP A 71 8.36 29.47 5.55
CA ASP A 71 8.96 30.75 5.17
C ASP A 71 8.92 31.03 3.65
N ARG A 72 8.68 30.00 2.81
CA ARG A 72 8.60 30.12 1.34
C ARG A 72 7.18 30.23 0.78
N GLY A 73 6.16 30.24 1.62
CA GLY A 73 4.76 30.42 1.17
C GLY A 73 4.11 29.17 0.59
N ASP A 74 4.61 27.95 0.84
CA ASP A 74 4.08 26.67 0.37
C ASP A 74 2.85 26.18 1.17
N TYR A 75 2.04 27.12 1.68
CA TYR A 75 0.81 26.81 2.42
C TYR A 75 -0.19 25.96 1.61
N HIS A 76 -0.23 26.14 0.29
CA HIS A 76 -1.14 25.40 -0.58
C HIS A 76 -0.82 23.90 -0.58
N LYS A 77 0.46 23.53 -0.66
CA LYS A 77 0.89 22.14 -0.61
C LYS A 77 0.54 21.44 0.70
N ALA A 78 0.74 22.13 1.83
CA ALA A 78 0.41 21.59 3.14
C ALA A 78 -1.10 21.32 3.27
N VAL A 79 -1.95 22.25 2.82
CA VAL A 79 -3.41 22.08 2.80
C VAL A 79 -3.84 20.96 1.85
N GLU A 80 -3.22 20.85 0.68
CA GLU A 80 -3.50 19.78 -0.28
C GLU A 80 -3.18 18.39 0.31
N GLN A 81 -2.06 18.25 0.99
CA GLN A 81 -1.68 16.99 1.65
C GLN A 81 -2.62 16.63 2.81
N GLU A 82 -3.03 17.60 3.63
CA GLU A 82 -4.03 17.37 4.68
C GLU A 82 -5.38 16.97 4.09
N ASN A 83 -5.80 17.62 3.01
CA ASN A 83 -7.03 17.29 2.32
C ASN A 83 -6.98 15.88 1.71
N LEU A 84 -5.86 15.50 1.10
CA LEU A 84 -5.67 14.16 0.56
C LEU A 84 -5.79 13.10 1.67
N ALA A 85 -5.07 13.28 2.78
CA ALA A 85 -5.13 12.35 3.91
C ALA A 85 -6.55 12.18 4.44
N LYS A 86 -7.26 13.29 4.71
CA LYS A 86 -8.66 13.26 5.15
C LYS A 86 -9.58 12.59 4.15
N THR A 87 -9.45 12.92 2.87
CA THR A 87 -10.31 12.39 1.81
C THR A 87 -10.17 10.87 1.68
N ILE A 88 -8.95 10.34 1.83
CA ILE A 88 -8.70 8.89 1.77
C ILE A 88 -9.42 8.12 2.87
N VAL A 89 -9.50 8.63 4.10
CA VAL A 89 -10.06 7.89 5.24
C VAL A 89 -11.48 8.30 5.64
N GLU A 90 -11.90 9.53 5.33
CA GLU A 90 -13.20 10.05 5.77
C GLU A 90 -14.33 9.86 4.73
N VAL A 91 -14.00 9.81 3.45
CA VAL A 91 -15.01 9.63 2.38
C VAL A 91 -15.35 8.16 2.24
N LEU A 92 -16.56 7.78 2.68
CA LEU A 92 -17.08 6.42 2.54
C LEU A 92 -17.79 6.26 1.18
N TYR A 93 -17.38 5.25 0.41
CA TYR A 93 -17.97 4.93 -0.91
C TYR A 93 -18.09 6.15 -1.85
N PRO A 94 -16.95 6.71 -2.31
CA PRO A 94 -17.01 7.81 -3.26
C PRO A 94 -17.80 7.42 -4.51
N ASN A 95 -18.57 8.36 -5.02
CA ASN A 95 -19.34 8.15 -6.26
C ASN A 95 -18.37 8.01 -7.43
N ASP A 96 -18.35 6.82 -8.05
CA ASP A 96 -17.44 6.43 -9.13
C ASP A 96 -18.03 6.62 -10.57
N ASN A 97 -19.14 7.37 -10.69
CA ASN A 97 -19.68 7.73 -11.99
C ASN A 97 -18.82 8.75 -12.76
N HIS A 98 -17.84 9.35 -12.11
CA HIS A 98 -16.92 10.32 -12.70
C HIS A 98 -15.47 9.99 -12.32
N TYR A 99 -14.54 10.53 -13.10
CA TYR A 99 -13.10 10.24 -12.98
C TYR A 99 -12.55 10.50 -11.57
N ALA A 100 -12.86 11.64 -10.98
CA ALA A 100 -12.37 11.99 -9.63
C ALA A 100 -12.80 10.97 -8.55
N GLY A 101 -14.02 10.47 -8.63
CA GLY A 101 -14.51 9.45 -7.70
C GLY A 101 -13.83 8.09 -7.91
N LYS A 102 -13.58 7.71 -9.16
CA LYS A 102 -12.81 6.49 -9.47
C LYS A 102 -11.38 6.59 -8.97
N GLU A 103 -10.72 7.71 -9.20
CA GLU A 103 -9.35 7.96 -8.73
C GLU A 103 -9.28 7.89 -7.20
N LEU A 104 -10.20 8.54 -6.49
CA LEU A 104 -10.24 8.49 -5.03
C LEU A 104 -10.45 7.06 -4.53
N ARG A 105 -11.40 6.31 -5.13
CA ARG A 105 -11.65 4.92 -4.76
C ARG A 105 -10.41 4.05 -4.95
N LEU A 106 -9.69 4.23 -6.05
CA LEU A 106 -8.44 3.51 -6.31
C LEU A 106 -7.35 3.91 -5.30
N LYS A 107 -7.23 5.20 -4.97
CA LYS A 107 -6.29 5.68 -3.93
C LYS A 107 -6.60 5.06 -2.56
N GLN A 108 -7.87 4.94 -2.19
CA GLN A 108 -8.30 4.29 -0.93
C GLN A 108 -7.91 2.81 -0.89
N GLN A 109 -8.14 2.07 -1.97
CA GLN A 109 -7.78 0.65 -2.07
C GLN A 109 -6.26 0.47 -2.02
N TYR A 110 -5.54 1.26 -2.78
CA TYR A 110 -4.08 1.22 -2.81
C TYR A 110 -3.47 1.61 -1.45
N PHE A 111 -3.99 2.63 -0.79
CA PHE A 111 -3.58 3.06 0.55
C PHE A 111 -3.65 1.90 1.54
N PHE A 112 -4.79 1.26 1.64
CA PHE A 112 -5.00 0.13 2.55
C PHE A 112 -4.09 -1.05 2.23
N VAL A 113 -3.99 -1.41 0.97
CA VAL A 113 -3.18 -2.54 0.49
C VAL A 113 -1.70 -2.31 0.71
N SER A 114 -1.18 -1.16 0.28
CA SER A 114 0.24 -0.83 0.39
C SER A 114 0.69 -0.78 1.84
N ALA A 115 -0.05 -0.09 2.71
CA ALA A 115 0.23 -0.03 4.14
C ALA A 115 0.26 -1.42 4.78
N SER A 116 -0.69 -2.28 4.43
CA SER A 116 -0.81 -3.64 4.98
C SER A 116 0.33 -4.55 4.53
N ILE A 117 0.69 -4.52 3.26
CA ILE A 117 1.80 -5.33 2.73
C ILE A 117 3.14 -4.86 3.30
N GLN A 118 3.40 -3.55 3.31
CA GLN A 118 4.61 -2.99 3.91
C GLN A 118 4.75 -3.39 5.39
N ALA A 119 3.65 -3.35 6.15
CA ALA A 119 3.66 -3.74 7.56
C ALA A 119 3.92 -5.24 7.74
N ALA A 120 3.36 -6.10 6.89
CA ALA A 120 3.57 -7.53 6.93
C ALA A 120 5.03 -7.90 6.61
N ILE A 121 5.61 -7.31 5.57
CA ILE A 121 7.03 -7.52 5.20
C ILE A 121 7.94 -7.00 6.31
N ALA A 122 7.69 -5.80 6.85
CA ALA A 122 8.47 -5.26 7.94
C ALA A 122 8.41 -6.15 9.21
N LYS A 123 7.24 -6.73 9.51
CA LYS A 123 7.09 -7.69 10.60
C LYS A 123 7.87 -8.98 10.33
N TYR A 124 7.81 -9.50 9.12
CA TYR A 124 8.55 -10.69 8.71
C TYR A 124 10.05 -10.48 8.86
N LYS A 125 10.58 -9.37 8.36
CA LYS A 125 12.02 -9.03 8.40
C LYS A 125 12.58 -8.84 9.81
N LYS A 126 11.76 -8.71 10.86
CA LYS A 126 12.24 -8.67 12.26
C LYS A 126 12.87 -9.99 12.72
N SER A 127 12.51 -11.09 12.09
CA SER A 127 12.96 -12.45 12.50
C SER A 127 13.40 -13.33 11.34
N HIS A 128 13.36 -12.84 10.11
CA HIS A 128 13.70 -13.60 8.90
C HIS A 128 14.43 -12.69 7.90
N ASP A 129 15.51 -13.17 7.34
CA ASP A 129 16.31 -12.40 6.37
C ASP A 129 16.04 -12.82 4.92
N ASP A 130 15.50 -14.02 4.70
CA ASP A 130 15.30 -14.61 3.37
C ASP A 130 13.84 -14.44 2.90
N LEU A 131 13.60 -13.50 1.98
CA LEU A 131 12.26 -13.23 1.42
C LEU A 131 11.69 -14.37 0.57
N HIS A 132 12.52 -15.30 0.06
CA HIS A 132 12.01 -16.47 -0.65
C HIS A 132 11.16 -17.38 0.25
N LYS A 133 11.33 -17.29 1.57
CA LYS A 133 10.53 -18.01 2.56
C LYS A 133 9.33 -17.23 3.08
N LEU A 134 9.07 -16.04 2.55
CA LEU A 134 7.89 -15.25 2.91
C LEU A 134 6.58 -16.05 2.79
N PRO A 135 6.37 -16.85 1.72
CA PRO A 135 5.14 -17.64 1.56
C PRO A 135 4.89 -18.70 2.64
N GLU A 136 5.92 -19.13 3.34
CA GLU A 136 5.78 -20.08 4.46
C GLU A 136 5.16 -19.45 5.71
N LYS A 137 5.16 -18.13 5.80
CA LYS A 137 4.77 -17.36 6.99
C LYS A 137 3.67 -16.35 6.77
N VAL A 138 3.49 -15.89 5.52
CA VAL A 138 2.58 -14.80 5.19
C VAL A 138 1.70 -15.19 4.02
N VAL A 139 0.40 -14.99 4.18
CA VAL A 139 -0.58 -15.06 3.09
C VAL A 139 -1.50 -13.85 3.15
N PHE A 140 -1.76 -13.26 2.01
CA PHE A 140 -2.72 -12.18 1.83
C PHE A 140 -4.00 -12.76 1.25
N GLN A 141 -5.01 -12.96 2.10
CA GLN A 141 -6.33 -13.37 1.66
C GLN A 141 -7.12 -12.16 1.21
N MET A 142 -7.37 -12.05 -0.08
CA MET A 142 -8.11 -10.95 -0.68
C MET A 142 -9.59 -11.30 -0.80
N ASN A 143 -10.44 -10.53 -0.12
CA ASN A 143 -11.88 -10.66 -0.22
C ASN A 143 -12.41 -9.74 -1.32
N ASP A 144 -12.92 -10.34 -2.39
CA ASP A 144 -13.42 -9.66 -3.59
C ASP A 144 -12.33 -8.87 -4.36
N THR A 145 -12.72 -8.02 -5.30
CA THR A 145 -11.81 -7.28 -6.19
C THR A 145 -11.18 -6.05 -5.54
N HIS A 146 -11.75 -5.56 -4.43
CA HIS A 146 -11.31 -4.34 -3.77
C HIS A 146 -9.80 -4.30 -3.42
N PRO A 147 -9.20 -5.39 -2.86
CA PRO A 147 -7.78 -5.41 -2.52
C PRO A 147 -6.89 -6.06 -3.60
N THR A 148 -7.37 -6.34 -4.81
CA THR A 148 -6.60 -7.10 -5.82
C THR A 148 -5.38 -6.38 -6.35
N VAL A 149 -5.27 -5.05 -6.16
CA VAL A 149 -4.04 -4.31 -6.41
C VAL A 149 -2.87 -4.80 -5.55
N ALA A 150 -3.13 -5.64 -4.53
CA ALA A 150 -2.11 -6.27 -3.70
C ALA A 150 -1.11 -7.10 -4.50
N VAL A 151 -1.54 -7.75 -5.58
CA VAL A 151 -0.65 -8.53 -6.46
C VAL A 151 0.40 -7.62 -7.10
N ALA A 152 -0.03 -6.49 -7.65
CA ALA A 152 0.86 -5.52 -8.27
C ALA A 152 1.76 -4.81 -7.24
N GLU A 153 1.21 -4.45 -6.09
CA GLU A 153 1.96 -3.77 -5.04
C GLU A 153 3.02 -4.68 -4.40
N LEU A 154 2.71 -5.96 -4.16
CA LEU A 154 3.70 -6.91 -3.66
C LEU A 154 4.83 -7.10 -4.67
N MET A 155 4.51 -7.22 -5.97
CA MET A 155 5.52 -7.26 -7.03
C MET A 155 6.39 -6.00 -7.02
N ARG A 156 5.78 -4.81 -6.94
CA ARG A 156 6.51 -3.54 -6.90
C ARG A 156 7.51 -3.50 -5.74
N ILE A 157 7.07 -3.84 -4.54
CA ILE A 157 7.93 -3.85 -3.35
C ILE A 157 9.10 -4.83 -3.54
N LEU A 158 8.81 -6.05 -3.98
CA LEU A 158 9.84 -7.08 -4.15
C LEU A 158 10.86 -6.71 -5.23
N LEU A 159 10.41 -6.08 -6.33
CA LEU A 159 11.29 -5.66 -7.44
C LEU A 159 12.06 -4.39 -7.10
N ASP A 160 11.34 -3.32 -6.71
CA ASP A 160 11.89 -1.97 -6.68
C ASP A 160 12.52 -1.63 -5.32
N GLU A 161 11.99 -2.17 -4.22
CA GLU A 161 12.50 -1.89 -2.88
C GLU A 161 13.43 -3.00 -2.36
N GLU A 162 13.08 -4.26 -2.61
CA GLU A 162 13.87 -5.40 -2.13
C GLU A 162 14.89 -5.92 -3.17
N GLY A 163 14.81 -5.46 -4.41
CA GLY A 163 15.80 -5.74 -5.46
C GLY A 163 15.79 -7.18 -5.99
N LEU A 164 14.68 -7.90 -5.86
CA LEU A 164 14.54 -9.25 -6.41
C LEU A 164 14.37 -9.22 -7.94
N GLY A 165 14.70 -10.33 -8.60
CA GLY A 165 14.40 -10.52 -10.00
C GLY A 165 12.91 -10.81 -10.24
N TRP A 166 12.42 -10.59 -11.49
CA TRP A 166 11.02 -10.78 -11.84
C TRP A 166 10.48 -12.18 -11.49
N ASN A 167 11.21 -13.22 -11.85
CA ASN A 167 10.75 -14.59 -11.61
C ASN A 167 10.71 -14.93 -10.11
N GLU A 168 11.67 -14.45 -9.34
CA GLU A 168 11.70 -14.62 -7.88
C GLU A 168 10.53 -13.89 -7.22
N ALA A 169 10.32 -12.61 -7.57
CA ALA A 169 9.22 -11.81 -7.06
C ALA A 169 7.85 -12.41 -7.43
N TRP A 170 7.71 -12.92 -8.66
CA TRP A 170 6.48 -13.56 -9.12
C TRP A 170 6.20 -14.87 -8.39
N ASP A 171 7.20 -15.70 -8.19
CA ASP A 171 7.06 -16.95 -7.41
C ASP A 171 6.59 -16.66 -5.98
N ILE A 172 7.22 -15.70 -5.29
CA ILE A 172 6.79 -15.28 -3.96
C ILE A 172 5.36 -14.74 -3.99
N THR A 173 5.05 -13.86 -4.93
CA THR A 173 3.73 -13.22 -5.02
C THR A 173 2.61 -14.23 -5.22
N THR A 174 2.78 -15.18 -6.13
CA THR A 174 1.76 -16.20 -6.43
C THR A 174 1.51 -17.14 -5.27
N HIS A 175 2.49 -17.36 -4.40
CA HIS A 175 2.36 -18.18 -3.21
C HIS A 175 1.91 -17.41 -1.96
N CYS A 176 2.01 -16.07 -1.98
CA CYS A 176 1.53 -15.21 -0.88
C CYS A 176 0.09 -14.72 -1.07
N CYS A 177 -0.46 -14.74 -2.29
CA CYS A 177 -1.77 -14.18 -2.60
C CYS A 177 -2.83 -15.26 -2.76
N ALA A 178 -3.94 -15.12 -2.02
CA ALA A 178 -5.14 -15.92 -2.15
C ALA A 178 -6.36 -15.02 -2.37
N TYR A 179 -7.35 -15.48 -3.13
CA TYR A 179 -8.48 -14.66 -3.55
C TYR A 179 -9.80 -15.42 -3.36
N THR A 180 -10.81 -14.68 -2.90
CA THR A 180 -12.19 -15.16 -2.84
C THR A 180 -13.10 -14.18 -3.54
N ASN A 181 -13.85 -14.64 -4.54
CA ASN A 181 -14.88 -13.87 -5.20
C ASN A 181 -16.23 -14.05 -4.49
N HIS A 182 -16.93 -12.93 -4.23
CA HIS A 182 -18.23 -12.90 -3.56
C HIS A 182 -19.38 -12.49 -4.50
N THR A 183 -19.09 -12.13 -5.76
CA THR A 183 -20.09 -11.62 -6.69
C THR A 183 -20.08 -12.37 -8.01
N ILE A 184 -21.27 -12.48 -8.63
CA ILE A 184 -21.46 -12.98 -10.00
C ILE A 184 -21.82 -11.86 -10.96
N MET A 185 -22.01 -10.64 -10.47
CA MET A 185 -22.43 -9.48 -11.25
C MET A 185 -21.22 -8.83 -11.90
N ALA A 186 -21.17 -8.80 -13.22
CA ALA A 186 -20.04 -8.26 -13.97
C ALA A 186 -19.76 -6.78 -13.67
N GLU A 187 -20.79 -6.00 -13.34
CA GLU A 187 -20.68 -4.59 -12.95
C GLU A 187 -20.01 -4.39 -11.58
N ALA A 188 -20.02 -5.41 -10.72
CA ALA A 188 -19.32 -5.36 -9.43
C ALA A 188 -17.84 -5.72 -9.54
N LEU A 189 -17.38 -6.22 -10.69
CA LEU A 189 -15.98 -6.47 -10.97
C LEU A 189 -15.32 -5.17 -11.43
N GLU A 190 -14.32 -4.74 -10.71
CA GLU A 190 -13.66 -3.46 -10.97
C GLU A 190 -12.77 -3.52 -12.21
N LYS A 191 -12.85 -2.45 -13.01
CA LYS A 191 -11.97 -2.20 -14.14
C LYS A 191 -11.50 -0.77 -14.07
N TRP A 192 -10.19 -0.58 -14.11
CA TRP A 192 -9.56 0.72 -14.04
C TRP A 192 -8.96 1.11 -15.40
N PRO A 193 -9.09 2.37 -15.83
CA PRO A 193 -8.34 2.86 -16.99
C PRO A 193 -6.84 2.81 -16.70
N ILE A 194 -6.06 2.58 -17.74
CA ILE A 194 -4.59 2.65 -17.70
C ILE A 194 -4.17 4.10 -17.78
#